data_9c32887c4b186aed6039b1615dc8c6fd
#
_entry.id   9c32887c4b186aed6039b1615dc8c6fd
#
_cell.length_a   1.000
_cell.length_b   1.000
_cell.length_c   1.000
_cell.angle_alpha   90.00
_cell.angle_beta   90.00
_cell.angle_gamma   90.00
#
_symmetry.space_group_name_H-M   'P 1'
#
loop_
_entity.id
_entity.type
_entity.pdbx_description
1 polymer ?
#
loop_
_entity_poly.entity_id
_entity_poly.type
_entity_poly.pdbx_seq_one_letter_code
_entity_poly.pdbx_strand_id
1 'polypeptide(L)'
;LDHKQVFAMLYDIMNDTQRKVYEENLEVDFSFEIEGLARFRVNAFNQNRGAAGVLRTIPSKILTLEQLNAPKIFGDLALKPRGLVLVTGPTGSGKTTTLAAMVNYLNETEYAHVLTVEDPIEFVHESKKCLINQREVGPHTHGFAQALRSALRDDPDAILVGEMRDLETIRLAMTAAETGHLVFGTLHTSSAAKTIDRIIDVFPADEKEMVRAMLSESLQAVISQTLCKTKDGQGRVAAHEIMIGTSAIRNLIREAKVAQMYSTI
;
A
#
# COMPACT_ATOMS: atom_id res chain seq x y z
N LEU A 1 32.65 -0.22 15.29
CA LEU A 1 33.04 -0.16 13.87
C LEU A 1 33.56 1.22 13.54
N ASP A 2 34.64 1.30 12.81
CA ASP A 2 35.13 2.57 12.29
C ASP A 2 34.47 2.92 10.94
N HIS A 3 34.72 4.16 10.45
CA HIS A 3 34.13 4.62 9.19
C HIS A 3 34.45 3.69 8.00
N LYS A 4 35.70 3.19 7.89
CA LYS A 4 36.12 2.34 6.78
C LYS A 4 35.40 0.99 6.78
N GLN A 5 35.23 0.41 7.97
CA GLN A 5 34.48 -0.84 8.14
C GLN A 5 33.01 -0.69 7.78
N VAL A 6 32.36 0.38 8.28
CA VAL A 6 30.94 0.65 7.95
C VAL A 6 30.76 0.89 6.46
N PHE A 7 31.64 1.71 5.85
CA PHE A 7 31.61 1.98 4.41
C PHE A 7 31.75 0.68 3.60
N ALA A 8 32.73 -0.17 3.91
CA ALA A 8 32.93 -1.43 3.22
C ALA A 8 31.70 -2.35 3.32
N MET A 9 31.14 -2.48 4.53
CA MET A 9 29.94 -3.32 4.75
C MET A 9 28.72 -2.82 3.96
N LEU A 10 28.50 -1.49 3.91
CA LEU A 10 27.41 -0.90 3.13
C LEU A 10 27.63 -1.09 1.62
N TYR A 11 28.86 -0.94 1.17
CA TYR A 11 29.24 -1.13 -0.23
C TYR A 11 29.07 -2.57 -0.71
N ASP A 12 29.36 -3.55 0.14
CA ASP A 12 29.23 -4.97 -0.18
C ASP A 12 27.78 -5.40 -0.45
N ILE A 13 26.81 -4.75 0.20
CA ILE A 13 25.39 -5.04 -0.02
C ILE A 13 24.71 -4.18 -1.10
N MET A 14 25.44 -3.24 -1.69
CA MET A 14 24.96 -2.37 -2.78
C MET A 14 25.31 -2.95 -4.15
N ASN A 15 24.39 -2.87 -5.11
CA ASN A 15 24.69 -3.05 -6.52
C ASN A 15 25.34 -1.80 -7.12
N ASP A 16 25.88 -1.91 -8.34
CA ASP A 16 26.62 -0.80 -8.97
C ASP A 16 25.80 0.47 -9.16
N THR A 17 24.51 0.35 -9.45
CA THR A 17 23.61 1.51 -9.57
C THR A 17 23.42 2.20 -8.22
N GLN A 18 23.23 1.43 -7.15
CA GLN A 18 23.07 1.94 -5.79
C GLN A 18 24.35 2.61 -5.28
N ARG A 19 25.53 2.03 -5.59
CA ARG A 19 26.83 2.62 -5.28
C ARG A 19 26.97 3.98 -5.95
N LYS A 20 26.65 4.07 -7.23
CA LYS A 20 26.69 5.33 -7.98
C LYS A 20 25.77 6.39 -7.37
N VAL A 21 24.52 6.03 -7.05
CA VAL A 21 23.57 6.94 -6.37
C VAL A 21 24.11 7.40 -5.03
N TYR A 22 24.70 6.48 -4.23
CA TYR A 22 25.30 6.81 -2.94
C TYR A 22 26.49 7.76 -3.06
N GLU A 23 27.35 7.57 -4.08
CA GLU A 23 28.50 8.44 -4.34
C GLU A 23 28.08 9.86 -4.78
N GLU A 24 27.01 9.94 -5.61
CA GLU A 24 26.50 11.21 -6.13
C GLU A 24 25.69 12.00 -5.10
N ASN A 25 24.82 11.31 -4.35
CA ASN A 25 23.84 11.95 -3.45
C ASN A 25 24.23 11.89 -1.98
N LEU A 26 25.27 11.13 -1.61
CA LEU A 26 25.73 10.87 -0.24
C LEU A 26 24.71 10.11 0.62
N GLU A 27 23.64 9.60 0.00
CA GLU A 27 22.60 8.78 0.62
C GLU A 27 21.92 7.91 -0.44
N VAL A 28 21.41 6.74 -0.01
CA VAL A 28 20.62 5.84 -0.86
C VAL A 28 19.70 4.97 -0.01
N ASP A 29 18.44 4.82 -0.47
CA ASP A 29 17.49 3.84 0.04
C ASP A 29 17.44 2.63 -0.90
N PHE A 30 17.49 1.42 -0.34
CA PHE A 30 17.35 0.20 -1.11
C PHE A 30 16.89 -0.96 -0.23
N SER A 31 16.53 -2.08 -0.86
CA SER A 31 16.29 -3.34 -0.16
C SER A 31 17.24 -4.42 -0.67
N PHE A 32 17.61 -5.35 0.21
CA PHE A 32 18.34 -6.55 -0.16
C PHE A 32 17.87 -7.75 0.68
N GLU A 33 18.11 -8.93 0.18
CA GLU A 33 17.72 -10.17 0.82
C GLU A 33 18.95 -11.03 1.11
N ILE A 34 18.96 -11.63 2.29
CA ILE A 34 19.89 -12.72 2.63
C ILE A 34 19.04 -14.00 2.61
N GLU A 35 19.31 -14.85 1.61
CA GLU A 35 18.58 -16.09 1.41
C GLU A 35 18.57 -16.96 2.69
N GLY A 36 17.40 -17.43 3.07
CA GLY A 36 17.20 -18.23 4.28
C GLY A 36 17.24 -17.45 5.61
N LEU A 37 17.51 -16.13 5.59
CA LEU A 37 17.57 -15.32 6.81
C LEU A 37 16.46 -14.26 6.85
N ALA A 38 16.54 -13.23 6.04
CA ALA A 38 15.57 -12.15 6.00
C ALA A 38 15.82 -11.19 4.83
N ARG A 39 14.78 -10.41 4.48
CA ARG A 39 14.88 -9.23 3.65
C ARG A 39 15.04 -7.98 4.53
N PHE A 40 15.83 -7.01 4.05
CA PHE A 40 16.13 -5.78 4.79
C PHE A 40 15.84 -4.56 3.93
N ARG A 41 15.24 -3.54 4.53
CA ARG A 41 15.25 -2.17 4.00
C ARG A 41 16.44 -1.45 4.60
N VAL A 42 17.24 -0.80 3.75
CA VAL A 42 18.45 -0.08 4.14
C VAL A 42 18.31 1.37 3.71
N ASN A 43 18.58 2.27 4.66
CA ASN A 43 18.92 3.66 4.38
C ASN A 43 20.40 3.85 4.71
N ALA A 44 21.22 4.03 3.70
CA ALA A 44 22.64 4.33 3.84
C ALA A 44 22.88 5.81 3.59
N PHE A 45 23.65 6.47 4.43
CA PHE A 45 23.92 7.91 4.34
C PHE A 45 25.28 8.29 4.92
N ASN A 46 25.76 9.45 4.55
CA ASN A 46 26.95 10.07 5.14
C ASN A 46 26.54 11.03 6.26
N GLN A 47 27.31 11.03 7.34
CA GLN A 47 27.17 11.92 8.49
C GLN A 47 28.57 12.39 8.97
N ASN A 48 28.63 13.28 9.97
CA ASN A 48 29.88 13.88 10.44
C ASN A 48 31.01 12.90 10.78
N ARG A 49 30.68 11.69 11.22
CA ARG A 49 31.67 10.64 11.56
C ARG A 49 31.93 9.67 10.41
N GLY A 50 31.39 9.92 9.23
CA GLY A 50 31.51 9.10 8.03
C GLY A 50 30.24 8.33 7.66
N ALA A 51 30.40 7.22 6.94
CA ALA A 51 29.28 6.42 6.50
C ALA A 51 28.47 5.84 7.67
N ALA A 52 27.16 5.80 7.50
CA ALA A 52 26.21 5.19 8.44
C ALA A 52 25.08 4.51 7.66
N GLY A 53 24.42 3.54 8.31
CA GLY A 53 23.27 2.86 7.73
C GLY A 53 22.26 2.43 8.79
N VAL A 54 20.98 2.53 8.42
CA VAL A 54 19.87 2.00 9.21
C VAL A 54 19.27 0.84 8.44
N LEU A 55 19.29 -0.34 9.05
CA LEU A 55 18.75 -1.57 8.47
C LEU A 55 17.49 -1.97 9.27
N ARG A 56 16.38 -2.18 8.56
CA ARG A 56 15.14 -2.69 9.13
C ARG A 56 14.81 -4.04 8.52
N THR A 57 14.59 -5.03 9.35
CA THR A 57 14.13 -6.35 8.89
C THR A 57 12.72 -6.23 8.32
N ILE A 58 12.52 -6.78 7.14
CA ILE A 58 11.21 -6.94 6.51
C ILE A 58 10.69 -8.32 6.93
N PRO A 59 9.46 -8.42 7.49
CA PRO A 59 8.91 -9.70 7.89
C PRO A 59 8.78 -10.66 6.69
N SER A 60 9.29 -11.86 6.82
CA SER A 60 9.20 -12.90 5.78
C SER A 60 7.85 -13.62 5.78
N LYS A 61 7.11 -13.57 6.90
CA LYS A 61 5.84 -14.27 7.04
C LYS A 61 4.66 -13.33 6.94
N ILE A 62 3.78 -13.60 5.98
CA ILE A 62 2.48 -12.93 5.87
C ILE A 62 1.52 -13.60 6.86
N LEU A 63 0.89 -12.79 7.72
CA LEU A 63 -0.13 -13.25 8.63
C LEU A 63 -1.47 -13.41 7.89
N THR A 64 -2.27 -14.41 8.28
CA THR A 64 -3.62 -14.56 7.74
C THR A 64 -4.58 -13.56 8.37
N LEU A 65 -5.74 -13.32 7.72
CA LEU A 65 -6.79 -12.46 8.29
C LEU A 65 -7.25 -12.94 9.67
N GLU A 66 -7.29 -14.26 9.88
CA GLU A 66 -7.64 -14.88 11.17
C GLU A 66 -6.58 -14.58 12.24
N GLN A 67 -5.29 -14.72 11.90
CA GLN A 67 -4.20 -14.42 12.82
C GLN A 67 -4.14 -12.92 13.20
N LEU A 68 -4.62 -12.04 12.33
CA LEU A 68 -4.77 -10.62 12.60
C LEU A 68 -6.04 -10.30 13.40
N ASN A 69 -6.91 -11.27 13.68
CA ASN A 69 -8.26 -11.07 14.19
C ASN A 69 -9.05 -10.04 13.36
N ALA A 70 -8.85 -10.06 12.05
CA ALA A 70 -9.52 -9.14 11.14
C ALA A 70 -11.02 -9.46 11.03
N PRO A 71 -11.88 -8.44 10.90
CA PRO A 71 -13.30 -8.64 10.63
C PRO A 71 -13.52 -9.47 9.36
N LYS A 72 -14.53 -10.35 9.36
CA LYS A 72 -14.85 -11.22 8.21
C LYS A 72 -15.06 -10.47 6.90
N ILE A 73 -15.56 -9.24 6.97
CA ILE A 73 -15.76 -8.36 5.82
C ILE A 73 -14.48 -8.13 5.01
N PHE A 74 -13.28 -8.25 5.61
CA PHE A 74 -12.02 -8.07 4.89
C PHE A 74 -11.81 -9.17 3.85
N GLY A 75 -12.20 -10.42 4.17
CA GLY A 75 -12.23 -11.50 3.21
C GLY A 75 -13.23 -11.25 2.08
N ASP A 76 -14.45 -10.81 2.42
CA ASP A 76 -15.47 -10.49 1.42
C ASP A 76 -15.03 -9.34 0.48
N LEU A 77 -14.30 -8.35 1.02
CA LEU A 77 -13.74 -7.25 0.25
C LEU A 77 -12.58 -7.71 -0.65
N ALA A 78 -11.77 -8.65 -0.17
CA ALA A 78 -10.64 -9.19 -0.93
C ALA A 78 -11.10 -10.04 -2.15
N LEU A 79 -12.32 -10.54 -2.14
CA LEU A 79 -12.92 -11.35 -3.21
C LEU A 79 -13.90 -10.57 -4.09
N LYS A 80 -13.96 -9.24 -3.98
CA LYS A 80 -14.79 -8.44 -4.87
C LYS A 80 -14.26 -8.54 -6.30
N PRO A 81 -15.14 -8.62 -7.31
CA PRO A 81 -14.70 -8.72 -8.70
C PRO A 81 -14.04 -7.44 -9.22
N ARG A 82 -14.38 -6.29 -8.64
CA ARG A 82 -13.86 -4.97 -9.02
C ARG A 82 -14.19 -3.91 -7.98
N GLY A 83 -13.55 -2.76 -8.12
CA GLY A 83 -13.79 -1.57 -7.32
C GLY A 83 -12.59 -1.21 -6.46
N LEU A 84 -12.72 -0.16 -5.68
CA LEU A 84 -11.65 0.43 -4.89
C LEU A 84 -11.82 0.10 -3.41
N VAL A 85 -10.83 -0.54 -2.82
CA VAL A 85 -10.73 -0.83 -1.38
C VAL A 85 -9.52 -0.07 -0.82
N LEU A 86 -9.76 0.81 0.12
CA LEU A 86 -8.73 1.67 0.71
C LEU A 86 -8.45 1.26 2.15
N VAL A 87 -7.17 1.11 2.50
CA VAL A 87 -6.73 0.92 3.88
C VAL A 87 -5.94 2.17 4.29
N THR A 88 -6.40 2.86 5.30
CA THR A 88 -5.87 4.16 5.70
C THR A 88 -5.46 4.18 7.17
N GLY A 89 -4.72 5.20 7.57
CA GLY A 89 -4.22 5.36 8.94
C GLY A 89 -2.80 5.92 8.97
N PRO A 90 -2.31 6.31 10.14
CA PRO A 90 -0.96 6.86 10.30
C PRO A 90 0.12 5.85 9.92
N THR A 91 1.35 6.31 9.77
CA THR A 91 2.51 5.43 9.60
C THR A 91 2.62 4.47 10.78
N GLY A 92 2.88 3.20 10.50
CA GLY A 92 2.98 2.16 11.52
C GLY A 92 1.62 1.67 12.07
N SER A 93 0.49 2.01 11.45
CA SER A 93 -0.84 1.50 11.83
C SER A 93 -1.14 0.09 11.31
N GLY A 94 -0.23 -0.54 10.56
CA GLY A 94 -0.39 -1.91 10.07
C GLY A 94 -1.11 -2.01 8.72
N LYS A 95 -1.23 -0.94 7.94
CA LYS A 95 -1.89 -0.94 6.62
C LYS A 95 -1.34 -2.02 5.69
N THR A 96 -0.02 -2.03 5.52
CA THR A 96 0.66 -2.99 4.64
C THR A 96 0.44 -4.43 5.11
N THR A 97 0.47 -4.67 6.43
CA THR A 97 0.19 -5.99 7.01
C THR A 97 -1.24 -6.46 6.71
N THR A 98 -2.22 -5.56 6.85
CA THR A 98 -3.62 -5.84 6.53
C THR A 98 -3.81 -6.13 5.04
N LEU A 99 -3.23 -5.30 4.17
CA LEU A 99 -3.31 -5.52 2.71
C LEU A 99 -2.59 -6.80 2.28
N ALA A 100 -1.42 -7.09 2.85
CA ALA A 100 -0.72 -8.34 2.57
C ALA A 100 -1.58 -9.57 2.97
N ALA A 101 -2.28 -9.51 4.10
CA ALA A 101 -3.20 -10.56 4.52
C ALA A 101 -4.41 -10.69 3.59
N MET A 102 -4.97 -9.57 3.10
CA MET A 102 -6.08 -9.58 2.12
C MET A 102 -5.64 -10.16 0.77
N VAL A 103 -4.48 -9.75 0.27
CA VAL A 103 -3.88 -10.31 -0.97
C VAL A 103 -3.57 -11.80 -0.80
N ASN A 104 -3.03 -12.21 0.35
CA ASN A 104 -2.79 -13.63 0.62
C ASN A 104 -4.10 -14.44 0.67
N TYR A 105 -5.16 -13.87 1.24
CA TYR A 105 -6.48 -14.49 1.26
C TYR A 105 -7.04 -14.71 -0.16
N LEU A 106 -6.93 -13.69 -1.02
CA LEU A 106 -7.28 -13.81 -2.44
C LEU A 106 -6.43 -14.90 -3.14
N ASN A 107 -5.12 -14.90 -2.91
CA ASN A 107 -4.15 -15.84 -3.47
C ASN A 107 -4.40 -17.31 -3.06
N GLU A 108 -5.02 -17.53 -1.91
CA GLU A 108 -5.40 -18.88 -1.43
C GLU A 108 -6.79 -19.30 -1.93
N THR A 109 -7.64 -18.34 -2.30
CA THR A 109 -9.07 -18.60 -2.55
C THR A 109 -9.38 -18.68 -4.04
N GLU A 110 -8.88 -17.76 -4.86
CA GLU A 110 -9.27 -17.57 -6.26
C GLU A 110 -8.10 -17.73 -7.25
N TYR A 111 -8.42 -18.13 -8.47
CA TYR A 111 -7.48 -18.09 -9.60
C TYR A 111 -7.55 -16.71 -10.25
N ALA A 112 -6.52 -15.89 -10.05
CA ALA A 112 -6.49 -14.52 -10.50
C ALA A 112 -5.06 -14.06 -10.83
N HIS A 113 -4.92 -12.97 -11.59
CA HIS A 113 -3.67 -12.27 -11.76
C HIS A 113 -3.65 -11.05 -10.84
N VAL A 114 -2.71 -11.02 -9.91
CA VAL A 114 -2.51 -9.92 -8.96
C VAL A 114 -1.22 -9.19 -9.29
N LEU A 115 -1.31 -7.88 -9.49
CA LEU A 115 -0.15 -7.02 -9.70
C LEU A 115 0.00 -6.06 -8.53
N THR A 116 1.19 -5.97 -7.93
CA THR A 116 1.47 -4.98 -6.90
C THR A 116 2.48 -3.94 -7.37
N VAL A 117 2.32 -2.70 -6.92
CA VAL A 117 3.29 -1.61 -7.09
C VAL A 117 3.57 -1.03 -5.72
N GLU A 118 4.81 -1.11 -5.26
CA GLU A 118 5.19 -0.82 -3.88
C GLU A 118 6.50 -0.01 -3.81
N ASP A 119 6.72 0.70 -2.71
CA ASP A 119 7.94 1.51 -2.48
C ASP A 119 8.35 1.51 -0.99
N PRO A 120 9.15 0.50 -0.59
CA PRO A 120 9.52 -0.75 -1.27
C PRO A 120 8.49 -1.89 -1.05
N ILE A 121 8.76 -3.07 -1.62
CA ILE A 121 8.02 -4.31 -1.30
C ILE A 121 8.29 -4.68 0.15
N GLU A 122 7.24 -4.68 0.99
CA GLU A 122 7.34 -5.04 2.41
C GLU A 122 7.04 -6.53 2.69
N PHE A 123 6.26 -7.20 1.83
CA PHE A 123 5.96 -8.62 1.94
C PHE A 123 6.11 -9.28 0.57
N VAL A 124 6.87 -10.36 0.50
CA VAL A 124 6.99 -11.15 -0.73
C VAL A 124 5.90 -12.21 -0.73
N HIS A 125 5.06 -12.18 -1.77
CA HIS A 125 4.00 -13.15 -1.98
C HIS A 125 4.49 -14.28 -2.91
N GLU A 126 4.38 -15.51 -2.43
CA GLU A 126 4.51 -16.66 -3.30
C GLU A 126 3.20 -16.86 -4.08
N SER A 127 3.28 -17.11 -5.39
CA SER A 127 2.11 -17.48 -6.20
C SER A 127 1.56 -18.83 -5.76
N LYS A 128 0.27 -18.87 -5.41
CA LYS A 128 -0.46 -20.08 -5.01
C LYS A 128 -1.52 -20.39 -6.09
N LYS A 129 -2.76 -19.96 -5.87
CA LYS A 129 -3.77 -19.98 -6.93
C LYS A 129 -3.65 -18.79 -7.85
N CYS A 130 -3.25 -17.62 -7.32
CA CYS A 130 -3.00 -16.45 -8.15
C CYS A 130 -1.59 -16.46 -8.76
N LEU A 131 -1.47 -15.88 -9.95
CA LEU A 131 -0.21 -15.36 -10.45
C LEU A 131 0.04 -13.99 -9.76
N ILE A 132 1.11 -13.84 -9.00
CA ILE A 132 1.43 -12.57 -8.33
C ILE A 132 2.69 -11.96 -8.93
N ASN A 133 2.57 -10.76 -9.49
CA ASN A 133 3.68 -9.97 -9.98
C ASN A 133 3.85 -8.73 -9.10
N GLN A 134 4.98 -8.63 -8.40
CA GLN A 134 5.30 -7.51 -7.52
C GLN A 134 6.34 -6.61 -8.17
N ARG A 135 6.03 -5.31 -8.27
CA ARG A 135 6.91 -4.29 -8.84
C ARG A 135 7.29 -3.27 -7.77
N GLU A 136 8.57 -3.13 -7.55
CA GLU A 136 9.14 -2.12 -6.63
C GLU A 136 9.53 -0.87 -7.41
N VAL A 137 9.18 0.30 -6.90
CA VAL A 137 9.62 1.58 -7.45
C VAL A 137 11.14 1.69 -7.31
N GLY A 138 11.81 2.15 -8.34
CA GLY A 138 13.26 2.18 -8.46
C GLY A 138 13.79 0.97 -9.22
N PRO A 139 13.84 -0.23 -8.63
CA PRO A 139 14.36 -1.43 -9.29
C PRO A 139 13.53 -1.91 -10.49
N HIS A 140 12.19 -1.84 -10.42
CA HIS A 140 11.32 -2.48 -11.41
C HIS A 140 10.44 -1.49 -12.19
N THR A 141 10.32 -0.26 -11.73
CA THR A 141 9.54 0.82 -12.36
C THR A 141 10.03 2.18 -11.87
N HIS A 142 9.85 3.22 -12.69
CA HIS A 142 10.26 4.58 -12.30
C HIS A 142 9.24 5.29 -11.38
N GLY A 143 8.05 4.73 -11.19
CA GLY A 143 7.04 5.33 -10.31
C GLY A 143 5.70 4.62 -10.38
N PHE A 144 4.82 4.96 -9.44
CA PHE A 144 3.48 4.36 -9.33
C PHE A 144 2.63 4.59 -10.58
N ALA A 145 2.56 5.82 -11.08
CA ALA A 145 1.76 6.16 -12.25
C ALA A 145 2.21 5.41 -13.51
N GLN A 146 3.52 5.29 -13.75
CA GLN A 146 4.06 4.54 -14.88
C GLN A 146 3.75 3.05 -14.78
N ALA A 147 3.89 2.48 -13.58
CA ALA A 147 3.57 1.08 -13.33
C ALA A 147 2.09 0.81 -13.55
N LEU A 148 1.19 1.68 -13.06
CA LEU A 148 -0.26 1.54 -13.24
C LEU A 148 -0.68 1.64 -14.71
N ARG A 149 -0.10 2.58 -15.48
CA ARG A 149 -0.38 2.65 -16.93
C ARG A 149 0.03 1.37 -17.66
N SER A 150 1.12 0.72 -17.25
CA SER A 150 1.52 -0.58 -17.78
C SER A 150 0.56 -1.68 -17.33
N ALA A 151 0.24 -1.70 -16.03
CA ALA A 151 -0.64 -2.68 -15.41
C ALA A 151 -1.98 -2.84 -16.13
N LEU A 152 -2.58 -1.74 -16.57
CA LEU A 152 -3.85 -1.76 -17.33
C LEU A 152 -3.75 -2.50 -18.68
N ARG A 153 -2.55 -2.82 -19.16
CA ARG A 153 -2.32 -3.63 -20.36
C ARG A 153 -1.93 -5.07 -20.07
N ASP A 154 -1.66 -5.37 -18.79
CA ASP A 154 -1.22 -6.68 -18.35
C ASP A 154 -2.43 -7.57 -17.93
N ASP A 155 -3.66 -7.03 -18.07
CA ASP A 155 -4.95 -7.67 -17.74
C ASP A 155 -4.98 -8.31 -16.34
N PRO A 156 -4.63 -7.57 -15.27
CA PRO A 156 -4.71 -8.10 -13.93
C PRO A 156 -6.15 -8.07 -13.41
N ASP A 157 -6.53 -9.07 -12.63
CA ASP A 157 -7.81 -9.07 -11.92
C ASP A 157 -7.78 -8.13 -10.69
N ALA A 158 -6.62 -8.09 -10.02
CA ALA A 158 -6.43 -7.22 -8.85
C ALA A 158 -5.10 -6.45 -8.91
N ILE A 159 -5.13 -5.21 -8.44
CA ILE A 159 -3.97 -4.32 -8.39
C ILE A 159 -3.81 -3.80 -6.95
N LEU A 160 -2.61 -3.92 -6.37
CA LEU A 160 -2.27 -3.26 -5.12
C LEU A 160 -1.37 -2.06 -5.42
N VAL A 161 -1.80 -0.88 -4.96
CA VAL A 161 -1.04 0.37 -5.01
C VAL A 161 -0.56 0.69 -3.59
N GLY A 162 0.72 0.49 -3.34
CA GLY A 162 1.31 0.60 -2.00
C GLY A 162 1.03 1.95 -1.33
N GLU A 163 1.03 3.05 -2.10
CA GLU A 163 0.63 4.36 -1.61
C GLU A 163 0.09 5.27 -2.73
N MET A 164 -1.03 5.93 -2.43
CA MET A 164 -1.70 6.88 -3.33
C MET A 164 -1.44 8.32 -2.85
N ARG A 165 -0.31 8.92 -3.29
CA ARG A 165 0.11 10.26 -2.84
C ARG A 165 -0.26 11.39 -3.79
N ASP A 166 -0.12 11.15 -5.07
CA ASP A 166 -0.24 12.15 -6.12
C ASP A 166 -1.50 11.97 -6.96
N LEU A 167 -1.92 13.07 -7.61
CA LEU A 167 -3.13 13.13 -8.42
C LEU A 167 -3.15 12.06 -9.51
N GLU A 168 -2.03 11.83 -10.18
CA GLU A 168 -1.97 10.94 -11.31
C GLU A 168 -2.13 9.47 -10.88
N THR A 169 -1.45 9.06 -9.80
CA THR A 169 -1.61 7.74 -9.20
C THR A 169 -3.03 7.49 -8.75
N ILE A 170 -3.66 8.48 -8.08
CA ILE A 170 -5.06 8.38 -7.62
C ILE A 170 -6.00 8.24 -8.81
N ARG A 171 -5.83 9.06 -9.86
CA ARG A 171 -6.65 9.00 -11.08
C ARG A 171 -6.58 7.62 -11.74
N LEU A 172 -5.38 7.10 -11.93
CA LEU A 172 -5.17 5.80 -12.57
C LEU A 172 -5.75 4.65 -11.74
N ALA A 173 -5.59 4.69 -10.41
CA ALA A 173 -6.18 3.71 -9.51
C ALA A 173 -7.71 3.71 -9.56
N MET A 174 -8.34 4.89 -9.57
CA MET A 174 -9.79 5.03 -9.72
C MET A 174 -10.27 4.55 -11.08
N THR A 175 -9.55 4.89 -12.16
CA THR A 175 -9.87 4.43 -13.51
C THR A 175 -9.80 2.91 -13.59
N ALA A 176 -8.76 2.29 -13.02
CA ALA A 176 -8.64 0.83 -12.96
C ALA A 176 -9.84 0.20 -12.23
N ALA A 177 -10.23 0.76 -11.08
CA ALA A 177 -11.35 0.28 -10.29
C ALA A 177 -12.71 0.41 -11.02
N GLU A 178 -12.88 1.47 -11.82
CA GLU A 178 -14.08 1.70 -12.62
C GLU A 178 -14.14 0.77 -13.83
N THR A 179 -12.98 0.49 -14.46
CA THR A 179 -12.89 -0.30 -15.70
C THR A 179 -12.83 -1.82 -15.49
N GLY A 180 -12.99 -2.30 -14.26
CA GLY A 180 -13.21 -3.73 -14.01
C GLY A 180 -12.21 -4.40 -13.09
N HIS A 181 -11.20 -3.70 -12.56
CA HIS A 181 -10.17 -4.27 -11.68
C HIS A 181 -10.53 -4.08 -10.21
N LEU A 182 -10.13 -5.03 -9.36
CA LEU A 182 -10.13 -4.83 -7.92
C LEU A 182 -8.85 -4.08 -7.52
N VAL A 183 -9.00 -2.87 -6.99
CA VAL A 183 -7.85 -2.04 -6.62
C VAL A 183 -7.76 -1.88 -5.11
N PHE A 184 -6.65 -2.27 -4.55
CA PHE A 184 -6.27 -2.00 -3.17
C PHE A 184 -5.32 -0.80 -3.13
N GLY A 185 -5.55 0.13 -2.21
CA GLY A 185 -4.67 1.30 -2.07
C GLY A 185 -4.52 1.75 -0.63
N THR A 186 -3.45 2.51 -0.35
CA THR A 186 -3.26 3.13 0.95
C THR A 186 -3.22 4.65 0.88
N LEU A 187 -3.71 5.28 1.96
CA LEU A 187 -3.54 6.71 2.25
C LEU A 187 -3.20 6.91 3.74
N HIS A 188 -2.73 8.11 4.08
CA HIS A 188 -2.36 8.47 5.46
C HIS A 188 -3.43 9.32 6.18
N THR A 189 -4.69 9.07 5.91
CA THR A 189 -5.82 9.73 6.56
C THR A 189 -6.22 9.04 7.85
N SER A 190 -6.79 9.77 8.81
CA SER A 190 -7.13 9.30 10.15
C SER A 190 -8.58 8.83 10.31
N SER A 191 -9.41 8.94 9.27
CA SER A 191 -10.79 8.43 9.25
C SER A 191 -11.24 8.13 7.84
N ALA A 192 -12.28 7.30 7.71
CA ALA A 192 -12.83 6.89 6.42
C ALA A 192 -13.44 8.10 5.67
N ALA A 193 -14.21 8.94 6.34
CA ALA A 193 -14.80 10.14 5.73
C ALA A 193 -13.73 11.13 5.24
N LYS A 194 -12.69 11.41 6.04
CA LYS A 194 -11.57 12.27 5.63
C LYS A 194 -10.80 11.71 4.43
N THR A 195 -10.84 10.41 4.21
CA THR A 195 -10.21 9.80 3.05
C THR A 195 -10.89 10.23 1.76
N ILE A 196 -12.22 10.34 1.77
CA ILE A 196 -13.01 10.81 0.63
C ILE A 196 -12.64 12.26 0.29
N ASP A 197 -12.62 13.16 1.28
CA ASP A 197 -12.18 14.54 1.09
C ASP A 197 -10.76 14.61 0.55
N ARG A 198 -9.84 13.86 1.12
CA ARG A 198 -8.42 13.84 0.71
C ARG A 198 -8.26 13.44 -0.76
N ILE A 199 -9.00 12.44 -1.23
CA ILE A 199 -8.96 12.03 -2.64
C ILE A 199 -9.48 13.14 -3.53
N ILE A 200 -10.63 13.74 -3.20
CA ILE A 200 -11.27 14.79 -4.00
C ILE A 200 -10.42 16.06 -4.02
N ASP A 201 -9.75 16.39 -2.91
CA ASP A 201 -9.02 17.64 -2.75
C ASP A 201 -7.70 17.72 -3.53
N VAL A 202 -7.14 16.59 -3.96
CA VAL A 202 -5.95 16.62 -4.83
C VAL A 202 -6.28 17.04 -6.26
N PHE A 203 -7.57 17.01 -6.66
CA PHE A 203 -7.99 17.35 -8.01
C PHE A 203 -8.35 18.84 -8.16
N PRO A 204 -8.15 19.42 -9.36
CA PRO A 204 -8.62 20.75 -9.69
C PRO A 204 -10.12 20.92 -9.48
N ALA A 205 -10.56 22.15 -9.23
CA ALA A 205 -11.95 22.44 -8.86
C ALA A 205 -12.96 22.02 -9.95
N ASP A 206 -12.61 22.17 -11.21
CA ASP A 206 -13.39 21.79 -12.38
C ASP A 206 -13.54 20.29 -12.59
N GLU A 207 -12.67 19.49 -11.99
CA GLU A 207 -12.72 18.03 -12.08
C GLU A 207 -13.41 17.37 -10.86
N LYS A 208 -13.60 18.07 -9.76
CA LYS A 208 -14.08 17.48 -8.50
C LYS A 208 -15.43 16.79 -8.60
N GLU A 209 -16.34 17.29 -9.43
CA GLU A 209 -17.65 16.67 -9.65
C GLU A 209 -17.52 15.32 -10.34
N MET A 210 -16.71 15.24 -11.40
CA MET A 210 -16.41 13.99 -12.10
C MET A 210 -15.73 12.98 -11.17
N VAL A 211 -14.78 13.44 -10.36
CA VAL A 211 -14.07 12.58 -9.39
C VAL A 211 -15.01 12.00 -8.34
N ARG A 212 -15.96 12.80 -7.83
CA ARG A 212 -16.99 12.30 -6.92
C ARG A 212 -17.87 11.23 -7.59
N ALA A 213 -18.27 11.44 -8.83
CA ALA A 213 -19.02 10.45 -9.58
C ALA A 213 -18.24 9.12 -9.71
N MET A 214 -17.00 9.18 -10.21
CA MET A 214 -16.14 8.01 -10.34
C MET A 214 -15.93 7.29 -9.00
N LEU A 215 -15.61 8.03 -7.95
CA LEU A 215 -15.38 7.48 -6.62
C LEU A 215 -16.65 6.83 -6.05
N SER A 216 -17.82 7.46 -6.25
CA SER A 216 -19.09 6.92 -5.80
C SER A 216 -19.44 5.59 -6.46
N GLU A 217 -19.08 5.38 -7.72
CA GLU A 217 -19.34 4.13 -8.44
C GLU A 217 -18.31 3.03 -8.10
N SER A 218 -17.04 3.40 -7.99
CA SER A 218 -15.94 2.43 -7.81
C SER A 218 -15.71 2.03 -6.34
N LEU A 219 -16.02 2.87 -5.35
CA LEU A 219 -15.69 2.61 -3.96
C LEU A 219 -16.42 1.40 -3.40
N GLN A 220 -15.66 0.42 -2.89
CA GLN A 220 -16.18 -0.72 -2.14
C GLN A 220 -16.10 -0.51 -0.63
N ALA A 221 -14.94 -0.04 -0.14
CA ALA A 221 -14.76 0.27 1.27
C ALA A 221 -13.58 1.19 1.54
N VAL A 222 -13.64 1.88 2.68
CA VAL A 222 -12.49 2.51 3.33
C VAL A 222 -12.34 1.92 4.72
N ILE A 223 -11.18 1.35 5.00
CA ILE A 223 -10.79 0.77 6.29
C ILE A 223 -9.77 1.71 6.92
N SER A 224 -10.20 2.52 7.87
CA SER A 224 -9.27 3.37 8.64
C SER A 224 -8.81 2.61 9.87
N GLN A 225 -7.49 2.51 10.06
CA GLN A 225 -6.87 1.60 11.00
C GLN A 225 -5.87 2.31 11.91
N THR A 226 -5.90 1.96 13.20
CA THR A 226 -4.87 2.32 14.18
C THR A 226 -4.50 1.11 15.03
N LEU A 227 -3.26 1.07 15.55
CA LEU A 227 -2.82 -0.01 16.44
C LEU A 227 -2.89 0.44 17.89
N CYS A 228 -3.54 -0.37 18.70
CA CYS A 228 -3.60 -0.25 20.15
C CYS A 228 -2.70 -1.30 20.81
N LYS A 229 -2.10 -0.98 21.94
CA LYS A 229 -1.41 -2.00 22.76
C LYS A 229 -2.42 -2.97 23.33
N THR A 230 -2.09 -4.25 23.37
CA THR A 230 -2.87 -5.25 24.10
C THR A 230 -2.82 -4.97 25.61
N LYS A 231 -3.83 -5.44 26.35
CA LYS A 231 -3.95 -5.20 27.80
C LYS A 231 -2.73 -5.71 28.60
N ASP A 232 -2.13 -6.81 28.14
CA ASP A 232 -0.91 -7.40 28.71
C ASP A 232 0.37 -6.68 28.27
N GLY A 233 0.29 -5.71 27.36
CA GLY A 233 1.42 -4.94 26.84
C GLY A 233 2.37 -5.74 25.92
N GLN A 234 2.09 -7.00 25.63
CA GLN A 234 2.98 -7.88 24.86
C GLN A 234 2.77 -7.78 23.34
N GLY A 235 1.65 -7.21 22.91
CA GLY A 235 1.31 -7.16 21.50
C GLY A 235 0.57 -5.89 21.11
N ARG A 236 0.06 -5.91 19.87
CA ARG A 236 -0.79 -4.85 19.32
C ARG A 236 -2.02 -5.48 18.67
N VAL A 237 -3.13 -4.77 18.74
CA VAL A 237 -4.38 -5.10 18.07
C VAL A 237 -4.83 -3.90 17.25
N ALA A 238 -5.37 -4.16 16.07
CA ALA A 238 -5.88 -3.10 15.21
C ALA A 238 -7.32 -2.72 15.63
N ALA A 239 -7.55 -1.43 15.78
CA ALA A 239 -8.89 -0.85 15.84
C ALA A 239 -9.24 -0.29 14.45
N HIS A 240 -10.45 -0.57 13.99
CA HIS A 240 -10.90 -0.23 12.64
C HIS A 240 -12.14 0.64 12.66
N GLU A 241 -12.18 1.63 11.78
CA GLU A 241 -13.38 2.29 11.30
C GLU A 241 -13.61 1.81 9.87
N ILE A 242 -14.74 1.16 9.59
CA ILE A 242 -15.00 0.50 8.31
C ILE A 242 -16.20 1.15 7.64
N MET A 243 -15.96 1.91 6.59
CA MET A 243 -16.99 2.50 5.75
C MET A 243 -17.19 1.67 4.50
N ILE A 244 -18.37 1.08 4.36
CA ILE A 244 -18.73 0.30 3.17
C ILE A 244 -19.40 1.20 2.14
N GLY A 245 -19.10 1.01 0.87
CA GLY A 245 -19.68 1.72 -0.28
C GLY A 245 -21.16 1.38 -0.52
N THR A 246 -21.99 1.56 0.50
CA THR A 246 -23.45 1.40 0.40
C THR A 246 -24.06 2.47 -0.49
N SER A 247 -25.31 2.28 -0.96
CA SER A 247 -26.01 3.28 -1.74
C SER A 247 -26.12 4.64 -1.02
N ALA A 248 -26.24 4.62 0.32
CA ALA A 248 -26.26 5.84 1.13
C ALA A 248 -24.92 6.57 1.07
N ILE A 249 -23.80 5.87 1.32
CA ILE A 249 -22.45 6.45 1.24
C ILE A 249 -22.14 6.96 -0.15
N ARG A 250 -22.46 6.20 -1.20
CA ARG A 250 -22.28 6.59 -2.60
C ARG A 250 -23.03 7.89 -2.93
N ASN A 251 -24.25 8.04 -2.43
CA ASN A 251 -25.04 9.25 -2.60
C ASN A 251 -24.42 10.44 -1.88
N LEU A 252 -23.96 10.27 -0.63
CA LEU A 252 -23.28 11.33 0.14
C LEU A 252 -21.99 11.80 -0.54
N ILE A 253 -21.24 10.88 -1.19
CA ILE A 253 -20.05 11.24 -1.98
C ILE A 253 -20.44 12.14 -3.16
N ARG A 254 -21.46 11.76 -3.95
CA ARG A 254 -21.94 12.54 -5.10
C ARG A 254 -22.40 13.93 -4.69
N GLU A 255 -23.13 14.04 -3.57
CA GLU A 255 -23.68 15.29 -3.07
C GLU A 255 -22.67 16.15 -2.28
N ALA A 256 -21.40 15.72 -2.18
CA ALA A 256 -20.37 16.39 -1.37
C ALA A 256 -20.72 16.55 0.12
N LYS A 257 -21.53 15.63 0.66
CA LYS A 257 -22.03 15.67 2.06
C LYS A 257 -21.18 14.79 2.99
N VAL A 258 -19.86 14.94 2.94
CA VAL A 258 -18.91 14.09 3.69
C VAL A 258 -19.16 14.12 5.20
N ALA A 259 -19.53 15.28 5.76
CA ALA A 259 -19.85 15.41 7.18
C ALA A 259 -20.96 14.46 7.65
N GLN A 260 -21.91 14.11 6.78
CA GLN A 260 -23.01 13.20 7.12
C GLN A 260 -22.62 11.72 7.08
N MET A 261 -21.45 11.38 6.51
CA MET A 261 -20.97 9.99 6.46
C MET A 261 -20.69 9.45 7.86
N TYR A 262 -20.23 10.30 8.80
CA TYR A 262 -19.97 9.89 10.19
C TYR A 262 -21.17 9.30 10.92
N SER A 263 -22.39 9.69 10.56
CA SER A 263 -23.61 9.13 11.12
C SER A 263 -24.12 7.89 10.37
N THR A 264 -23.46 7.52 9.27
CA THR A 264 -23.85 6.40 8.40
C THR A 264 -22.86 5.23 8.50
N ILE A 265 -21.65 5.49 9.00
CA ILE A 265 -20.63 4.50 9.33
C ILE A 265 -20.97 3.85 10.67
#